data_37deb99195225f0c0c6504bc91375e4d
#
_entry.id   37deb99195225f0c0c6504bc91375e4d
#
_cell.length_a   1.000
_cell.length_b   1.000
_cell.length_c   1.000
_cell.angle_alpha   90.00
_cell.angle_beta   90.00
_cell.angle_gamma   90.00
#
_symmetry.space_group_name_H-M   'P 1'
#
loop_
_entity.id
_entity.type
_entity.pdbx_description
1 polymer ?
#
loop_
_entity_poly.entity_id
_entity_poly.type
_entity_poly.pdbx_seq_one_letter_code
_entity_poly.pdbx_strand_id
1 'polypeptide(L)'
;MPEVQKWEITEPWLRLNCSLGEGPFWEDDTNTLRFLDVEKCEVHRVDLNVGPSSHKVLRDFDISMGCTADVEGNPSEFVFAGKYGYGIAKKQTGEYRWIKKVWSQEEVQAGKHEKYRGNDGAVDSQGRFWAGFMFDPLVSDWDEHGALFRLNVDGSLDRPLSDIAIPNGTTWNKDDNTMYWADSPKKIIYQFDYDPKTGDITNRRPFFTMPEDNRYGKDAVPDGHCIDEQGFMWTALHGGSHVLKISPQGEIVGEIKVPTLQPTCPCFCGEDLVITSAGGTSGEGGKGVDEFAGSVFKIHVGVRGLKRFKYKGGVDTEGGKKNGQVVGE
;
A
#
# COMPACT_ATOMS: atom_id res chain seq x y z
N MET A 1 5.29 1.15 32.45
CA MET A 1 5.20 1.38 31.00
C MET A 1 4.71 2.80 30.82
N PRO A 2 5.24 3.59 29.86
CA PRO A 2 4.65 4.89 29.58
C PRO A 2 3.18 4.71 29.18
N GLU A 3 2.36 5.69 29.47
CA GLU A 3 0.94 5.68 29.13
C GLU A 3 0.81 5.69 27.61
N VAL A 4 -0.02 4.77 27.04
CA VAL A 4 -0.29 4.69 25.61
C VAL A 4 -1.05 5.93 25.18
N GLN A 5 -0.52 6.68 24.24
CA GLN A 5 -1.16 7.88 23.70
C GLN A 5 -2.41 7.50 22.91
N LYS A 6 -3.51 8.22 23.10
CA LYS A 6 -4.80 7.88 22.47
C LYS A 6 -5.35 9.04 21.65
N TRP A 7 -5.85 8.70 20.47
CA TRP A 7 -6.61 9.58 19.61
C TRP A 7 -7.89 8.87 19.15
N GLU A 8 -8.88 9.63 18.79
CA GLU A 8 -10.15 9.12 18.25
C GLU A 8 -10.59 9.99 17.08
N ILE A 9 -10.97 9.35 15.99
CA ILE A 9 -11.65 9.94 14.85
C ILE A 9 -13.12 9.53 14.95
N THR A 10 -14.04 10.48 14.80
CA THR A 10 -15.48 10.23 14.92
C THR A 10 -16.22 10.28 13.60
N GLU A 11 -15.62 10.91 12.56
CA GLU A 11 -16.23 11.05 11.24
C GLU A 11 -15.16 10.98 10.14
N PRO A 12 -15.52 10.54 8.92
CA PRO A 12 -14.59 10.56 7.80
C PRO A 12 -14.29 12.00 7.33
N TRP A 13 -13.04 12.25 6.95
CA TRP A 13 -12.67 13.48 6.26
C TRP A 13 -13.22 13.54 4.83
N LEU A 14 -13.23 12.39 4.14
CA LEU A 14 -13.83 12.23 2.81
C LEU A 14 -14.72 11.00 2.83
N ARG A 15 -16.03 11.20 2.79
CA ARG A 15 -17.02 10.11 2.80
C ARG A 15 -17.09 9.49 1.41
N LEU A 16 -16.72 8.24 1.33
CA LEU A 16 -16.73 7.40 0.14
C LEU A 16 -17.28 6.01 0.49
N ASN A 17 -17.37 5.17 -0.53
CA ASN A 17 -17.75 3.77 -0.42
C ASN A 17 -16.78 2.89 -1.24
N CYS A 18 -15.47 3.14 -1.11
CA CYS A 18 -14.48 2.28 -1.75
C CYS A 18 -14.69 0.83 -1.34
N SER A 19 -14.63 -0.11 -2.28
CA SER A 19 -14.64 -1.54 -1.96
C SER A 19 -13.37 -1.91 -1.21
N LEU A 20 -12.22 -1.48 -1.73
CA LEU A 20 -10.91 -1.62 -1.08
C LEU A 20 -10.10 -0.34 -1.31
N GLY A 21 -10.33 0.66 -0.43
CA GLY A 21 -9.55 1.89 -0.42
C GLY A 21 -8.15 1.63 0.09
N GLU A 22 -7.10 1.89 -0.73
CA GLU A 22 -5.72 1.49 -0.49
C GLU A 22 -4.68 2.43 -1.10
N GLY A 23 -3.41 2.14 -0.81
CA GLY A 23 -2.25 2.75 -1.44
C GLY A 23 -2.20 4.27 -1.40
N PRO A 24 -2.51 4.93 -0.25
CA PRO A 24 -2.48 6.39 -0.18
C PRO A 24 -1.06 6.90 -0.40
N PHE A 25 -0.92 7.87 -1.29
CA PHE A 25 0.34 8.49 -1.66
C PHE A 25 0.19 10.02 -1.68
N TRP A 26 1.03 10.70 -0.92
CA TRP A 26 1.08 12.16 -0.93
C TRP A 26 2.05 12.65 -2.01
N GLU A 27 1.50 13.33 -3.03
CA GLU A 27 2.25 14.06 -4.04
C GLU A 27 2.64 15.42 -3.43
N ASP A 28 3.80 15.48 -2.76
CA ASP A 28 4.23 16.64 -1.96
C ASP A 28 4.42 17.91 -2.81
N ASP A 29 4.90 17.78 -4.05
CA ASP A 29 5.12 18.90 -4.98
C ASP A 29 3.82 19.66 -5.32
N THR A 30 2.67 18.98 -5.30
CA THR A 30 1.35 19.54 -5.64
C THR A 30 0.38 19.57 -4.46
N ASN A 31 0.81 19.08 -3.29
CA ASN A 31 -0.02 18.88 -2.12
C ASN A 31 -1.31 18.10 -2.43
N THR A 32 -1.18 17.01 -3.21
CA THR A 32 -2.30 16.18 -3.64
C THR A 32 -2.21 14.80 -2.98
N LEU A 33 -3.31 14.34 -2.41
CA LEU A 33 -3.46 12.93 -2.02
C LEU A 33 -3.93 12.12 -3.22
N ARG A 34 -3.22 11.05 -3.56
CA ARG A 34 -3.64 9.99 -4.48
C ARG A 34 -3.88 8.72 -3.67
N PHE A 35 -4.95 7.98 -3.96
CA PHE A 35 -5.22 6.66 -3.39
C PHE A 35 -6.03 5.83 -4.39
N LEU A 36 -6.26 4.56 -4.08
CA LEU A 36 -6.85 3.59 -4.97
C LEU A 36 -8.16 3.05 -4.39
N ASP A 37 -9.10 2.68 -5.24
CA ASP A 37 -10.05 1.61 -4.97
C ASP A 37 -9.62 0.40 -5.80
N VAL A 38 -8.93 -0.54 -5.16
CA VAL A 38 -8.27 -1.66 -5.84
C VAL A 38 -9.27 -2.53 -6.58
N GLU A 39 -10.41 -2.82 -5.94
CA GLU A 39 -11.43 -3.70 -6.50
C GLU A 39 -12.27 -3.04 -7.60
N LYS A 40 -12.51 -1.73 -7.48
CA LYS A 40 -13.19 -0.96 -8.52
C LYS A 40 -12.28 -0.49 -9.65
N CYS A 41 -10.97 -0.76 -9.54
CA CYS A 41 -9.98 -0.30 -10.50
C CYS A 41 -10.01 1.23 -10.68
N GLU A 42 -10.13 1.98 -9.58
CA GLU A 42 -10.22 3.43 -9.58
C GLU A 42 -8.98 4.07 -8.96
N VAL A 43 -8.55 5.21 -9.51
CA VAL A 43 -7.52 6.08 -8.94
C VAL A 43 -8.17 7.39 -8.50
N HIS A 44 -8.10 7.66 -7.22
CA HIS A 44 -8.67 8.84 -6.59
C HIS A 44 -7.60 9.90 -6.34
N ARG A 45 -7.97 11.18 -6.48
CA ARG A 45 -7.08 12.33 -6.19
C ARG A 45 -7.85 13.43 -5.48
N VAL A 46 -7.21 14.04 -4.49
CA VAL A 46 -7.75 15.18 -3.71
C VAL A 46 -6.66 16.22 -3.54
N ASP A 47 -6.91 17.45 -3.93
CA ASP A 47 -6.06 18.61 -3.59
C ASP A 47 -6.26 18.94 -2.11
N LEU A 48 -5.21 18.75 -1.31
CA LEU A 48 -5.27 18.95 0.14
C LEU A 48 -5.39 20.43 0.54
N ASN A 49 -5.06 21.37 -0.36
CA ASN A 49 -5.28 22.80 -0.11
C ASN A 49 -6.77 23.18 -0.23
N VAL A 50 -7.53 22.45 -1.05
CA VAL A 50 -8.96 22.66 -1.29
C VAL A 50 -9.82 21.75 -0.41
N GLY A 51 -9.32 20.53 -0.16
CA GLY A 51 -10.00 19.51 0.64
C GLY A 51 -10.97 18.63 -0.14
N PRO A 52 -11.93 17.96 0.55
CA PRO A 52 -12.81 16.93 -0.03
C PRO A 52 -13.58 17.33 -1.28
N SER A 53 -13.96 18.60 -1.42
CA SER A 53 -14.69 19.11 -2.59
C SER A 53 -13.89 19.06 -3.90
N SER A 54 -12.57 18.89 -3.83
CA SER A 54 -11.68 18.73 -4.99
C SER A 54 -11.54 17.30 -5.46
N HIS A 55 -12.20 16.35 -4.80
CA HIS A 55 -12.08 14.93 -5.11
C HIS A 55 -12.41 14.61 -6.57
N LYS A 56 -11.52 13.88 -7.21
CA LYS A 56 -11.63 13.38 -8.59
C LYS A 56 -11.30 11.92 -8.65
N VAL A 57 -11.92 11.21 -9.59
CA VAL A 57 -11.73 9.78 -9.82
C VAL A 57 -11.39 9.53 -11.28
N LEU A 58 -10.34 8.76 -11.53
CA LEU A 58 -10.05 8.13 -12.82
C LEU A 58 -10.58 6.70 -12.76
N ARG A 59 -11.52 6.34 -13.65
CA ARG A 59 -12.27 5.06 -13.63
C ARG A 59 -11.94 4.12 -14.76
N ASP A 60 -11.29 4.57 -15.80
CA ASP A 60 -11.16 3.82 -17.05
C ASP A 60 -9.99 2.80 -17.04
N PHE A 61 -9.68 2.25 -15.85
CA PHE A 61 -8.71 1.18 -15.74
C PHE A 61 -9.41 -0.18 -15.83
N ASP A 62 -8.88 -1.05 -16.69
CA ASP A 62 -9.31 -2.44 -16.86
C ASP A 62 -8.49 -3.41 -15.99
N ILE A 63 -7.70 -2.89 -15.09
CA ILE A 63 -6.81 -3.63 -14.18
C ILE A 63 -6.86 -3.07 -12.77
N SER A 64 -6.74 -3.96 -11.79
CA SER A 64 -6.48 -3.56 -10.42
C SER A 64 -5.05 -3.04 -10.24
N MET A 65 -4.90 -2.01 -9.40
CA MET A 65 -3.60 -1.49 -8.94
C MET A 65 -3.57 -1.58 -7.42
N GLY A 66 -2.53 -2.17 -6.84
CA GLY A 66 -2.39 -2.31 -5.38
C GLY A 66 -1.69 -1.12 -4.73
N CYS A 67 -0.66 -0.60 -5.35
CA CYS A 67 0.10 0.55 -4.85
C CYS A 67 0.69 1.39 -5.98
N THR A 68 1.01 2.65 -5.66
CA THR A 68 1.57 3.61 -6.63
C THR A 68 2.70 4.43 -6.01
N ALA A 69 3.57 4.98 -6.86
CA ALA A 69 4.54 5.99 -6.47
C ALA A 69 4.75 7.00 -7.61
N ASP A 70 5.33 8.16 -7.31
CA ASP A 70 5.71 9.12 -8.34
C ASP A 70 6.96 8.67 -9.08
N VAL A 71 7.11 9.15 -10.31
CA VAL A 71 8.31 8.94 -11.15
C VAL A 71 9.21 10.16 -11.02
N GLU A 72 10.49 9.95 -10.69
CA GLU A 72 11.47 11.04 -10.59
C GLU A 72 11.64 11.74 -11.95
N GLY A 73 11.61 13.06 -11.94
CA GLY A 73 11.73 13.87 -13.17
C GLY A 73 10.50 13.87 -14.09
N ASN A 74 9.44 13.13 -13.75
CA ASN A 74 8.21 13.10 -14.55
C ASN A 74 6.94 13.33 -13.70
N PRO A 75 6.56 14.57 -13.44
CA PRO A 75 5.43 14.89 -12.58
C PRO A 75 4.06 14.55 -13.19
N SER A 76 3.99 14.24 -14.49
CA SER A 76 2.73 13.92 -15.19
C SER A 76 2.34 12.44 -15.12
N GLU A 77 3.24 11.57 -14.64
CA GLU A 77 3.04 10.13 -14.57
C GLU A 77 3.26 9.60 -13.14
N PHE A 78 2.71 8.42 -12.88
CA PHE A 78 3.01 7.61 -11.69
C PHE A 78 3.29 6.17 -12.08
N VAL A 79 4.19 5.51 -11.34
CA VAL A 79 4.43 4.07 -11.45
C VAL A 79 3.44 3.32 -10.55
N PHE A 80 3.02 2.12 -10.97
CA PHE A 80 2.10 1.28 -10.20
C PHE A 80 2.52 -0.19 -10.22
N ALA A 81 2.11 -0.94 -9.20
CA ALA A 81 2.08 -2.39 -9.20
C ALA A 81 0.63 -2.86 -9.34
N GLY A 82 0.31 -3.52 -10.44
CA GLY A 82 -1.05 -3.94 -10.78
C GLY A 82 -1.16 -5.44 -11.06
N LYS A 83 -2.26 -5.83 -11.71
CA LYS A 83 -2.64 -7.23 -11.97
C LYS A 83 -1.50 -8.09 -12.52
N TYR A 84 -0.73 -7.58 -13.47
CA TYR A 84 0.27 -8.40 -14.18
C TYR A 84 1.72 -8.03 -13.84
N GLY A 85 1.94 -6.94 -13.11
CA GLY A 85 3.28 -6.45 -12.81
C GLY A 85 3.34 -4.94 -12.64
N TYR A 86 4.44 -4.35 -13.05
CA TYR A 86 4.71 -2.93 -12.94
C TYR A 86 4.39 -2.18 -14.21
N GLY A 87 3.71 -1.05 -14.08
CA GLY A 87 3.39 -0.15 -15.19
C GLY A 87 3.53 1.31 -14.81
N ILE A 88 3.38 2.18 -15.79
CA ILE A 88 3.32 3.64 -15.63
C ILE A 88 2.02 4.15 -16.21
N ALA A 89 1.35 5.05 -15.51
CA ALA A 89 0.11 5.68 -15.92
C ALA A 89 0.20 7.21 -15.88
N LYS A 90 -0.51 7.87 -16.80
CA LYS A 90 -0.66 9.33 -16.82
C LYS A 90 -1.65 9.77 -15.77
N LYS A 91 -1.27 10.76 -14.95
CA LYS A 91 -2.09 11.28 -13.83
C LYS A 91 -3.40 11.94 -14.29
N GLN A 92 -3.49 12.43 -15.52
CA GLN A 92 -4.66 13.13 -16.03
C GLN A 92 -5.64 12.25 -16.78
N THR A 93 -5.14 11.30 -17.59
CA THR A 93 -5.96 10.52 -18.52
C THR A 93 -6.14 9.06 -18.10
N GLY A 94 -5.28 8.55 -17.20
CA GLY A 94 -5.26 7.13 -16.85
C GLY A 94 -4.68 6.23 -17.93
N GLU A 95 -4.25 6.76 -19.08
CA GLU A 95 -3.53 5.96 -20.07
C GLU A 95 -2.29 5.33 -19.42
N TYR A 96 -2.13 4.03 -19.59
CA TYR A 96 -0.99 3.32 -18.97
C TYR A 96 -0.26 2.41 -19.95
N ARG A 97 0.96 2.03 -19.57
CA ARG A 97 1.80 1.04 -20.26
C ARG A 97 2.51 0.17 -19.22
N TRP A 98 2.78 -1.07 -19.60
CA TRP A 98 3.54 -1.99 -18.77
C TRP A 98 5.05 -1.70 -18.91
N ILE A 99 5.77 -1.77 -17.78
CA ILE A 99 7.24 -1.75 -17.72
C ILE A 99 7.74 -3.19 -17.65
N LYS A 100 7.17 -3.99 -16.71
CA LYS A 100 7.65 -5.34 -16.41
C LYS A 100 6.52 -6.22 -15.89
N LYS A 101 6.28 -7.35 -16.53
CA LYS A 101 5.47 -8.44 -16.00
C LYS A 101 6.28 -9.24 -14.97
N VAL A 102 5.64 -9.70 -13.88
CA VAL A 102 6.38 -10.28 -12.74
C VAL A 102 6.46 -11.80 -12.78
N TRP A 103 5.50 -12.49 -13.42
CA TRP A 103 5.48 -13.94 -13.45
C TRP A 103 6.32 -14.49 -14.61
N SER A 104 7.05 -15.60 -14.35
CA SER A 104 7.80 -16.32 -15.38
C SER A 104 6.85 -16.93 -16.42
N GLN A 105 7.39 -17.35 -17.56
CA GLN A 105 6.58 -18.03 -18.59
C GLN A 105 5.90 -19.29 -18.07
N GLU A 106 6.58 -20.07 -17.21
CA GLU A 106 6.04 -21.27 -16.59
C GLU A 106 4.87 -20.94 -15.64
N GLU A 107 5.03 -19.89 -14.81
CA GLU A 107 3.98 -19.40 -13.92
C GLU A 107 2.77 -18.86 -14.70
N VAL A 108 3.03 -18.18 -15.83
CA VAL A 108 1.97 -17.70 -16.75
C VAL A 108 1.23 -18.87 -17.37
N GLN A 109 1.93 -19.93 -17.83
CA GLN A 109 1.32 -21.15 -18.36
C GLN A 109 0.51 -21.90 -17.30
N ALA A 110 0.91 -21.83 -16.03
CA ALA A 110 0.15 -22.34 -14.89
C ALA A 110 -1.05 -21.45 -14.48
N GLY A 111 -1.30 -20.35 -15.19
CA GLY A 111 -2.42 -19.44 -14.94
C GLY A 111 -2.22 -18.48 -13.75
N LYS A 112 -0.99 -18.37 -13.22
CA LYS A 112 -0.74 -17.55 -12.03
C LYS A 112 -1.07 -16.06 -12.27
N HIS A 113 -0.76 -15.54 -13.46
CA HIS A 113 -1.03 -14.16 -13.84
C HIS A 113 -2.54 -13.78 -13.85
N GLU A 114 -3.43 -14.76 -13.99
CA GLU A 114 -4.87 -14.53 -13.92
C GLU A 114 -5.40 -14.49 -12.48
N LYS A 115 -4.73 -15.23 -11.58
CA LYS A 115 -5.14 -15.47 -10.19
C LYS A 115 -4.54 -14.49 -9.19
N TYR A 116 -3.49 -13.75 -9.56
CA TYR A 116 -2.74 -12.87 -8.66
C TYR A 116 -2.83 -11.42 -9.10
N ARG A 117 -2.65 -10.51 -8.15
CA ARG A 117 -2.55 -9.07 -8.34
C ARG A 117 -1.48 -8.44 -7.46
N GLY A 118 -1.04 -7.24 -7.82
CA GLY A 118 -0.28 -6.40 -6.91
C GLY A 118 -1.12 -6.02 -5.69
N ASN A 119 -0.46 -5.92 -4.54
CA ASN A 119 -1.04 -5.44 -3.29
C ASN A 119 -0.27 -4.20 -2.81
N ASP A 120 0.33 -4.22 -1.63
CA ASP A 120 1.05 -3.08 -1.09
C ASP A 120 2.52 -3.03 -1.53
N GLY A 121 3.13 -1.85 -1.45
CA GLY A 121 4.52 -1.63 -1.81
C GLY A 121 4.95 -0.18 -1.72
N ALA A 122 6.26 0.03 -1.83
CA ALA A 122 6.85 1.36 -1.75
C ALA A 122 8.16 1.44 -2.56
N VAL A 123 8.62 2.66 -2.81
CA VAL A 123 9.92 2.92 -3.44
C VAL A 123 10.97 3.12 -2.37
N ASP A 124 12.13 2.48 -2.53
CA ASP A 124 13.27 2.64 -1.63
C ASP A 124 14.10 3.91 -1.94
N SER A 125 15.08 4.22 -1.10
CA SER A 125 15.95 5.40 -1.21
C SER A 125 16.73 5.48 -2.53
N GLN A 126 16.97 4.34 -3.15
CA GLN A 126 17.68 4.25 -4.43
C GLN A 126 16.74 4.35 -5.64
N GLY A 127 15.42 4.41 -5.39
CA GLY A 127 14.41 4.56 -6.43
C GLY A 127 13.94 3.25 -7.05
N ARG A 128 14.18 2.10 -6.40
CA ARG A 128 13.66 0.79 -6.82
C ARG A 128 12.24 0.62 -6.25
N PHE A 129 11.33 0.05 -7.02
CA PHE A 129 9.94 -0.12 -6.59
C PHE A 129 9.71 -1.56 -6.11
N TRP A 130 9.42 -1.69 -4.82
CA TRP A 130 9.07 -2.94 -4.16
C TRP A 130 7.57 -3.08 -4.09
N ALA A 131 7.03 -4.25 -4.46
CA ALA A 131 5.61 -4.54 -4.31
C ALA A 131 5.37 -6.03 -4.05
N GLY A 132 4.44 -6.30 -3.17
CA GLY A 132 3.91 -7.62 -2.91
C GLY A 132 2.83 -8.00 -3.92
N PHE A 133 2.83 -9.27 -4.33
CA PHE A 133 1.80 -9.86 -5.19
C PHE A 133 1.17 -11.04 -4.46
N MET A 134 -0.15 -11.04 -4.41
CA MET A 134 -0.96 -12.03 -3.72
C MET A 134 -2.05 -12.59 -4.62
N PHE A 135 -2.69 -13.68 -4.21
CA PHE A 135 -3.91 -14.13 -4.85
C PHE A 135 -4.96 -13.00 -4.86
N ASP A 136 -5.76 -12.95 -5.91
CA ASP A 136 -6.83 -11.98 -6.05
C ASP A 136 -8.14 -12.62 -5.55
N PRO A 137 -8.68 -12.18 -4.40
CA PRO A 137 -9.88 -12.80 -3.80
C PRO A 137 -11.13 -12.72 -4.69
N LEU A 138 -11.14 -11.83 -5.69
CA LEU A 138 -12.27 -11.70 -6.62
C LEU A 138 -12.30 -12.79 -7.68
N VAL A 139 -11.17 -13.49 -7.92
CA VAL A 139 -11.03 -14.44 -9.03
C VAL A 139 -10.41 -15.76 -8.65
N SER A 140 -9.87 -15.90 -7.43
CA SER A 140 -9.26 -17.16 -6.98
C SER A 140 -9.48 -17.39 -5.48
N ASP A 141 -9.40 -18.66 -5.07
CA ASP A 141 -9.41 -19.04 -3.68
C ASP A 141 -8.12 -18.64 -2.95
N TRP A 142 -8.13 -18.78 -1.62
CA TRP A 142 -6.99 -18.55 -0.75
C TRP A 142 -5.75 -19.34 -1.22
N ASP A 143 -4.62 -18.63 -1.30
CA ASP A 143 -3.34 -19.17 -1.73
C ASP A 143 -2.20 -18.45 -0.99
N GLU A 144 -1.13 -19.18 -0.62
CA GLU A 144 0.05 -18.64 0.04
C GLU A 144 1.29 -18.62 -0.87
N HIS A 145 1.13 -18.70 -2.20
CA HIS A 145 2.23 -18.68 -3.17
C HIS A 145 2.46 -17.31 -3.82
N GLY A 146 2.10 -16.25 -3.12
CA GLY A 146 2.46 -14.88 -3.50
C GLY A 146 3.96 -14.62 -3.37
N ALA A 147 4.37 -13.42 -3.74
CA ALA A 147 5.78 -13.04 -3.72
C ALA A 147 5.95 -11.53 -3.50
N LEU A 148 7.09 -11.15 -2.93
CA LEU A 148 7.58 -9.78 -2.97
C LEU A 148 8.53 -9.63 -4.14
N PHE A 149 8.27 -8.67 -5.02
CA PHE A 149 9.14 -8.32 -6.14
C PHE A 149 9.77 -6.96 -5.93
N ARG A 150 10.92 -6.74 -6.56
CA ARG A 150 11.62 -5.47 -6.63
C ARG A 150 11.92 -5.14 -8.08
N LEU A 151 11.30 -4.08 -8.61
CA LEU A 151 11.64 -3.50 -9.90
C LEU A 151 12.82 -2.56 -9.72
N ASN A 152 13.95 -2.89 -10.31
CA ASN A 152 15.15 -2.09 -10.26
C ASN A 152 15.10 -0.90 -11.23
N VAL A 153 16.00 0.06 -11.03
CA VAL A 153 16.10 1.28 -11.85
C VAL A 153 16.46 0.99 -13.31
N ASP A 154 17.18 -0.10 -13.55
CA ASP A 154 17.55 -0.58 -14.89
C ASP A 154 16.47 -1.43 -15.57
N GLY A 155 15.29 -1.59 -14.93
CA GLY A 155 14.20 -2.40 -15.43
C GLY A 155 14.32 -3.91 -15.15
N SER A 156 15.39 -4.35 -14.52
CA SER A 156 15.52 -5.74 -14.04
C SER A 156 14.55 -6.01 -12.88
N LEU A 157 14.22 -7.27 -12.66
CA LEU A 157 13.26 -7.70 -11.64
C LEU A 157 13.89 -8.76 -10.75
N ASP A 158 13.84 -8.52 -9.44
CA ASP A 158 14.19 -9.49 -8.42
C ASP A 158 12.95 -10.00 -7.68
N ARG A 159 13.05 -11.19 -7.09
CA ARG A 159 12.04 -11.79 -6.23
C ARG A 159 12.66 -12.13 -4.87
N PRO A 160 12.79 -11.14 -3.96
CA PRO A 160 13.41 -11.34 -2.65
C PRO A 160 12.70 -12.34 -1.73
N LEU A 161 11.36 -12.41 -1.80
CA LEU A 161 10.56 -13.32 -0.99
C LEU A 161 9.52 -14.04 -1.84
N SER A 162 9.27 -15.31 -1.48
CA SER A 162 8.23 -16.19 -2.06
C SER A 162 7.40 -16.81 -0.94
N ASP A 163 6.32 -17.49 -1.32
CA ASP A 163 5.42 -18.21 -0.42
C ASP A 163 4.85 -17.30 0.65
N ILE A 164 4.18 -16.27 0.17
CA ILE A 164 3.56 -15.19 0.94
C ILE A 164 2.05 -15.26 0.74
N ALA A 165 1.27 -15.07 1.81
CA ALA A 165 -0.18 -15.02 1.70
C ALA A 165 -0.66 -13.61 1.29
N ILE A 166 -0.55 -12.62 2.19
CA ILE A 166 -1.02 -11.24 1.95
C ILE A 166 0.09 -10.27 2.31
N PRO A 167 0.95 -9.90 1.34
CA PRO A 167 2.03 -8.95 1.53
C PRO A 167 1.49 -7.55 1.75
N ASN A 168 1.84 -6.94 2.88
CA ASN A 168 1.42 -5.60 3.26
C ASN A 168 2.58 -4.81 3.86
N GLY A 169 2.35 -3.56 4.13
CA GLY A 169 3.25 -2.59 4.71
C GLY A 169 4.71 -2.74 4.28
N THR A 170 5.21 -1.82 3.49
CA THR A 170 6.61 -1.85 3.01
C THR A 170 7.25 -0.49 3.29
N THR A 171 8.18 -0.43 4.23
CA THR A 171 8.87 0.82 4.59
C THR A 171 10.30 0.56 5.07
N TRP A 172 11.08 1.63 5.20
CA TRP A 172 12.46 1.61 5.73
C TRP A 172 12.58 2.57 6.90
N ASN A 173 13.48 2.26 7.82
CA ASN A 173 13.80 3.17 8.91
C ASN A 173 14.55 4.41 8.39
N LYS A 174 14.69 5.43 9.26
CA LYS A 174 15.36 6.70 8.95
C LYS A 174 16.83 6.53 8.55
N ASP A 175 17.49 5.53 9.11
CA ASP A 175 18.90 5.24 8.86
C ASP A 175 19.12 4.42 7.57
N ASP A 176 18.03 4.06 6.87
CA ASP A 176 18.05 3.33 5.61
C ASP A 176 18.83 1.99 5.66
N ASN A 177 18.78 1.32 6.80
CA ASN A 177 19.47 0.05 7.03
C ASN A 177 18.56 -1.07 7.54
N THR A 178 17.27 -0.80 7.71
CA THR A 178 16.25 -1.76 8.13
C THR A 178 15.00 -1.59 7.26
N MET A 179 14.55 -2.70 6.67
CA MET A 179 13.27 -2.78 5.97
C MET A 179 12.23 -3.41 6.89
N TYR A 180 11.03 -2.85 6.91
CA TYR A 180 9.85 -3.43 7.56
C TYR A 180 8.84 -3.90 6.53
N TRP A 181 8.22 -5.04 6.81
CA TRP A 181 7.28 -5.66 5.90
C TRP A 181 6.31 -6.58 6.66
N ALA A 182 5.04 -6.62 6.27
CA ALA A 182 4.02 -7.44 6.90
C ALA A 182 3.56 -8.60 5.99
N ASP A 183 3.33 -9.77 6.59
CA ASP A 183 2.47 -10.82 6.04
C ASP A 183 1.25 -10.89 6.95
N SER A 184 0.16 -10.24 6.54
CA SER A 184 -0.99 -9.95 7.40
C SER A 184 -1.58 -11.17 8.11
N PRO A 185 -1.80 -12.33 7.45
CA PRO A 185 -2.35 -13.51 8.13
C PRO A 185 -1.44 -14.10 9.21
N LYS A 186 -0.13 -13.85 9.14
CA LYS A 186 0.81 -14.27 10.18
C LYS A 186 0.73 -13.37 11.42
N LYS A 187 0.01 -12.22 11.33
CA LYS A 187 -0.12 -11.23 12.41
C LYS A 187 1.21 -10.65 12.89
N ILE A 188 2.19 -10.58 12.00
CA ILE A 188 3.57 -10.15 12.28
C ILE A 188 4.00 -9.11 11.26
N ILE A 189 4.58 -8.02 11.77
CA ILE A 189 5.44 -7.14 10.98
C ILE A 189 6.86 -7.63 11.18
N TYR A 190 7.53 -7.99 10.11
CA TYR A 190 8.93 -8.41 10.10
C TYR A 190 9.85 -7.22 9.89
N GLN A 191 11.09 -7.35 10.35
CA GLN A 191 12.19 -6.48 10.00
C GLN A 191 13.31 -7.31 9.36
N PHE A 192 14.03 -6.66 8.45
CA PHE A 192 15.19 -7.23 7.76
C PHE A 192 16.35 -6.26 7.89
N ASP A 193 17.58 -6.78 7.94
CA ASP A 193 18.76 -5.97 7.65
C ASP A 193 18.74 -5.63 6.16
N TYR A 194 18.87 -4.36 5.84
CA TYR A 194 18.75 -3.84 4.48
C TYR A 194 20.04 -3.15 4.05
N ASP A 195 20.55 -3.52 2.88
CA ASP A 195 21.64 -2.80 2.23
C ASP A 195 21.08 -1.87 1.15
N PRO A 196 21.09 -0.54 1.34
CA PRO A 196 20.55 0.38 0.36
C PRO A 196 21.31 0.36 -0.97
N LYS A 197 22.59 -0.05 -1.01
CA LYS A 197 23.38 -0.07 -2.25
C LYS A 197 22.93 -1.18 -3.18
N THR A 198 22.74 -2.38 -2.65
CA THR A 198 22.35 -3.57 -3.43
C THR A 198 20.84 -3.79 -3.42
N GLY A 199 20.14 -3.33 -2.38
CA GLY A 199 18.75 -3.63 -2.10
C GLY A 199 18.56 -5.03 -1.51
N ASP A 200 19.61 -5.67 -1.02
CA ASP A 200 19.50 -6.98 -0.39
C ASP A 200 18.84 -6.86 0.98
N ILE A 201 18.00 -7.85 1.28
CA ILE A 201 17.36 -8.02 2.59
C ILE A 201 17.81 -9.34 3.18
N THR A 202 18.23 -9.31 4.46
CA THR A 202 18.73 -10.48 5.18
C THR A 202 18.20 -10.51 6.61
N ASN A 203 18.48 -11.57 7.35
CA ASN A 203 18.19 -11.65 8.77
C ASN A 203 16.74 -11.33 9.14
N ARG A 204 15.77 -11.99 8.45
CA ARG A 204 14.34 -11.86 8.74
C ARG A 204 14.03 -12.21 10.20
N ARG A 205 13.37 -11.30 10.92
CA ARG A 205 12.96 -11.48 12.30
C ARG A 205 11.70 -10.68 12.63
N PRO A 206 10.89 -11.07 13.62
CA PRO A 206 9.76 -10.27 14.06
C PRO A 206 10.22 -8.89 14.55
N PHE A 207 9.52 -7.85 14.15
CA PHE A 207 9.59 -6.50 14.71
C PHE A 207 8.42 -6.26 15.66
N PHE A 208 7.21 -6.58 15.20
CA PHE A 208 5.99 -6.47 15.97
C PHE A 208 5.11 -7.69 15.74
N THR A 209 4.53 -8.21 16.80
CA THR A 209 3.55 -9.30 16.76
C THR A 209 2.25 -8.82 17.41
N MET A 210 1.12 -9.06 16.77
CA MET A 210 -0.17 -8.70 17.31
C MET A 210 -0.39 -9.33 18.69
N PRO A 211 -0.98 -8.57 19.66
CA PRO A 211 -1.29 -9.11 20.98
C PRO A 211 -2.27 -10.29 20.91
N GLU A 212 -1.99 -11.34 21.67
CA GLU A 212 -2.83 -12.55 21.72
C GLU A 212 -4.14 -12.36 22.46
N ASP A 213 -4.29 -11.29 23.24
CA ASP A 213 -5.48 -10.99 24.05
C ASP A 213 -6.67 -10.48 23.21
N ASN A 214 -6.52 -10.40 21.89
CA ASN A 214 -7.55 -9.96 20.94
C ASN A 214 -8.18 -8.59 21.26
N ARG A 215 -7.46 -7.70 21.97
CA ARG A 215 -7.97 -6.36 22.37
C ARG A 215 -8.40 -5.50 21.17
N TYR A 216 -7.87 -5.75 19.98
CA TYR A 216 -8.24 -5.09 18.72
C TYR A 216 -9.17 -5.92 17.85
N GLY A 217 -9.67 -7.07 18.35
CA GLY A 217 -10.47 -8.04 17.60
C GLY A 217 -9.65 -9.28 17.21
N LYS A 218 -10.31 -10.44 17.20
CA LYS A 218 -9.65 -11.73 16.88
C LYS A 218 -9.12 -11.81 15.45
N ASP A 219 -9.79 -11.10 14.53
CA ASP A 219 -9.49 -11.12 13.10
C ASP A 219 -8.65 -9.92 12.67
N ALA A 220 -8.27 -9.03 13.61
CA ALA A 220 -7.41 -7.90 13.36
C ALA A 220 -6.02 -8.35 12.91
N VAL A 221 -5.55 -7.78 11.81
CA VAL A 221 -4.23 -8.03 11.23
C VAL A 221 -3.52 -6.73 10.88
N PRO A 222 -2.18 -6.65 10.97
CA PRO A 222 -1.44 -5.51 10.47
C PRO A 222 -1.59 -5.43 8.94
N ASP A 223 -1.81 -4.21 8.45
CA ASP A 223 -2.00 -3.90 7.04
C ASP A 223 -0.95 -2.88 6.57
N GLY A 224 -1.30 -1.85 5.83
CA GLY A 224 -0.37 -0.82 5.42
C GLY A 224 0.24 -0.07 6.60
N HIS A 225 1.46 0.45 6.44
CA HIS A 225 2.11 1.25 7.46
C HIS A 225 3.04 2.34 6.88
N CYS A 226 3.32 3.34 7.70
CA CYS A 226 4.29 4.40 7.41
C CYS A 226 5.13 4.70 8.66
N ILE A 227 6.23 5.44 8.50
CA ILE A 227 7.15 5.80 9.60
C ILE A 227 7.25 7.32 9.69
N ASP A 228 7.25 7.85 10.92
CA ASP A 228 7.45 9.27 11.17
C ASP A 228 8.94 9.66 11.32
N GLU A 229 9.21 10.96 11.32
CA GLU A 229 10.57 11.50 11.42
C GLU A 229 11.26 11.17 12.76
N GLN A 230 10.50 10.75 13.78
CA GLN A 230 11.00 10.30 15.07
C GLN A 230 11.30 8.80 15.09
N GLY A 231 10.95 8.06 14.01
CA GLY A 231 11.19 6.63 13.83
C GLY A 231 10.08 5.74 14.35
N PHE A 232 8.91 6.29 14.75
CA PHE A 232 7.75 5.48 15.12
C PHE A 232 7.01 5.00 13.87
N MET A 233 6.61 3.75 13.88
CA MET A 233 5.75 3.18 12.84
C MET A 233 4.28 3.43 13.17
N TRP A 234 3.50 3.76 12.15
CA TRP A 234 2.04 3.86 12.22
C TRP A 234 1.46 2.81 11.29
N THR A 235 0.79 1.79 11.84
CA THR A 235 0.22 0.66 11.09
C THR A 235 -1.27 0.57 11.27
N ALA A 236 -2.01 0.42 10.18
CA ALA A 236 -3.44 0.13 10.24
C ALA A 236 -3.66 -1.32 10.64
N LEU A 237 -4.77 -1.56 11.36
CA LEU A 237 -5.25 -2.88 11.70
C LEU A 237 -6.53 -3.17 10.92
N HIS A 238 -6.42 -3.88 9.81
CA HIS A 238 -7.57 -4.38 9.06
C HIS A 238 -8.38 -5.34 9.95
N GLY A 239 -9.67 -5.10 10.09
CA GLY A 239 -10.51 -5.84 11.02
C GLY A 239 -10.36 -5.43 12.49
N GLY A 240 -9.61 -4.34 12.77
CA GLY A 240 -9.29 -3.93 14.14
C GLY A 240 -9.74 -2.51 14.54
N SER A 241 -10.30 -1.71 13.64
CA SER A 241 -10.75 -0.33 13.88
C SER A 241 -9.71 0.61 14.46
N HIS A 242 -8.43 0.31 14.28
CA HIS A 242 -7.35 1.11 14.86
C HIS A 242 -6.19 1.33 13.88
N VAL A 243 -5.45 2.42 14.12
CA VAL A 243 -4.06 2.58 13.67
C VAL A 243 -3.18 2.61 14.90
N LEU A 244 -2.16 1.75 14.96
CA LEU A 244 -1.22 1.69 16.07
C LEU A 244 0.01 2.53 15.79
N LYS A 245 0.49 3.26 16.82
CA LYS A 245 1.82 3.85 16.86
C LYS A 245 2.75 2.92 17.60
N ILE A 246 3.78 2.43 16.91
CA ILE A 246 4.75 1.44 17.42
C ILE A 246 6.12 2.09 17.53
N SER A 247 6.79 1.91 18.66
CA SER A 247 8.13 2.43 18.89
C SER A 247 9.17 1.71 18.03
N PRO A 248 10.39 2.27 17.85
CA PRO A 248 11.49 1.57 17.18
C PRO A 248 11.89 0.24 17.84
N GLN A 249 11.42 -0.03 19.06
CA GLN A 249 11.62 -1.29 19.79
C GLN A 249 10.50 -2.30 19.60
N GLY A 250 9.46 -1.97 18.81
CA GLY A 250 8.32 -2.84 18.56
C GLY A 250 7.23 -2.78 19.64
N GLU A 251 7.20 -1.75 20.47
CA GLU A 251 6.21 -1.58 21.53
C GLU A 251 5.09 -0.64 21.11
N ILE A 252 3.82 -0.96 21.45
CA ILE A 252 2.69 -0.07 21.24
C ILE A 252 2.81 1.13 22.19
N VAL A 253 2.93 2.34 21.64
CA VAL A 253 3.04 3.59 22.40
C VAL A 253 1.90 4.55 22.14
N GLY A 254 1.07 4.25 21.13
CA GLY A 254 -0.13 5.03 20.81
C GLY A 254 -1.12 4.25 19.96
N GLU A 255 -2.36 4.71 19.96
CA GLU A 255 -3.44 4.15 19.16
C GLU A 255 -4.42 5.24 18.72
N ILE A 256 -4.82 5.19 17.45
CA ILE A 256 -5.91 5.99 16.88
C ILE A 256 -7.10 5.06 16.68
N LYS A 257 -8.21 5.33 17.35
CA LYS A 257 -9.47 4.65 17.07
C LYS A 257 -10.11 5.29 15.84
N VAL A 258 -10.46 4.45 14.85
CA VAL A 258 -11.08 4.87 13.58
C VAL A 258 -12.51 4.33 13.56
N PRO A 259 -13.53 5.14 13.14
CA PRO A 259 -14.93 4.72 13.17
C PRO A 259 -15.28 3.84 11.96
N THR A 260 -14.44 2.86 11.65
CA THR A 260 -14.62 1.81 10.65
C THR A 260 -13.88 0.55 11.08
N LEU A 261 -14.41 -0.61 10.73
CA LEU A 261 -13.80 -1.90 11.09
C LEU A 261 -12.47 -2.15 10.35
N GLN A 262 -12.37 -1.67 9.11
CA GLN A 262 -11.29 -2.06 8.19
C GLN A 262 -10.47 -0.85 7.70
N PRO A 263 -9.75 -0.12 8.59
CA PRO A 263 -8.72 0.79 8.13
C PRO A 263 -7.62 -0.02 7.43
N THR A 264 -7.07 0.50 6.31
CA THR A 264 -6.16 -0.25 5.45
C THR A 264 -4.74 0.32 5.47
N CYS A 265 -4.54 1.58 5.12
CA CYS A 265 -3.21 2.14 5.01
C CYS A 265 -3.13 3.60 5.51
N PRO A 266 -2.24 3.93 6.46
CA PRO A 266 -1.95 5.30 6.86
C PRO A 266 -0.89 5.94 5.95
N CYS A 267 -1.03 7.24 5.71
CA CYS A 267 -0.09 8.03 4.94
C CYS A 267 0.06 9.43 5.53
N PHE A 268 1.27 9.86 5.79
CA PHE A 268 1.54 11.22 6.19
C PHE A 268 1.37 12.21 5.04
N CYS A 269 0.62 13.27 5.28
CA CYS A 269 0.48 14.46 4.43
C CYS A 269 0.87 15.68 5.27
N GLY A 270 2.15 16.00 5.33
CA GLY A 270 2.68 16.96 6.31
C GLY A 270 2.61 16.37 7.73
N GLU A 271 1.94 17.07 8.66
CA GLU A 271 1.71 16.65 10.04
C GLU A 271 0.33 15.97 10.25
N ASP A 272 -0.44 15.83 9.17
CA ASP A 272 -1.69 15.09 9.16
C ASP A 272 -1.44 13.64 8.73
N LEU A 273 -2.08 12.70 9.41
CA LEU A 273 -2.14 11.31 9.01
C LEU A 273 -3.48 11.07 8.30
N VAL A 274 -3.41 10.68 7.03
CA VAL A 274 -4.55 10.24 6.24
C VAL A 274 -4.62 8.72 6.30
N ILE A 275 -5.82 8.15 6.44
CA ILE A 275 -6.04 6.72 6.59
C ILE A 275 -7.12 6.30 5.60
N THR A 276 -6.81 5.36 4.71
CA THR A 276 -7.78 4.71 3.83
C THR A 276 -8.50 3.57 4.53
N SER A 277 -9.63 3.11 3.99
CA SER A 277 -10.37 1.98 4.52
C SER A 277 -11.08 1.17 3.45
N ALA A 278 -11.37 -0.10 3.76
CA ALA A 278 -12.17 -0.97 2.93
C ALA A 278 -13.66 -0.91 3.28
N GLY A 279 -14.52 -1.06 2.26
CA GLY A 279 -15.97 -1.11 2.39
C GLY A 279 -16.50 -2.45 2.85
N GLY A 280 -15.68 -3.48 2.79
CA GLY A 280 -16.10 -4.87 2.99
C GLY A 280 -16.84 -5.42 1.77
N THR A 281 -16.54 -6.65 1.40
CA THR A 281 -17.35 -7.38 0.43
C THR A 281 -18.71 -7.73 1.05
N SER A 282 -19.78 -7.61 0.29
CA SER A 282 -21.15 -7.96 0.67
C SER A 282 -21.36 -9.46 0.99
N GLY A 283 -20.31 -10.21 1.26
CA GLY A 283 -20.27 -11.65 1.53
C GLY A 283 -20.01 -12.05 2.98
N GLU A 284 -19.41 -11.20 3.81
CA GLU A 284 -19.16 -11.54 5.21
C GLU A 284 -20.19 -10.90 6.15
N GLY A 285 -21.29 -11.63 6.36
CA GLY A 285 -22.18 -11.44 7.50
C GLY A 285 -22.92 -10.11 7.58
N GLY A 286 -23.86 -9.85 6.68
CA GLY A 286 -24.77 -8.73 6.71
C GLY A 286 -25.50 -8.52 8.03
N LYS A 287 -24.84 -7.88 9.01
CA LYS A 287 -25.46 -7.14 10.13
C LYS A 287 -24.50 -6.03 10.55
N GLY A 288 -24.84 -4.80 10.18
CA GLY A 288 -24.11 -3.60 10.54
C GLY A 288 -23.02 -3.30 9.54
N VAL A 289 -23.39 -2.90 8.33
CA VAL A 289 -22.47 -2.17 7.46
C VAL A 289 -22.03 -0.98 8.29
N ASP A 290 -20.76 -0.95 8.63
CA ASP A 290 -20.07 0.18 9.21
C ASP A 290 -20.38 1.40 8.34
N GLU A 291 -21.05 2.39 8.90
CA GLU A 291 -21.57 3.57 8.18
C GLU A 291 -20.50 4.29 7.37
N PHE A 292 -19.24 4.17 7.80
CA PHE A 292 -18.10 4.88 7.20
C PHE A 292 -17.13 3.96 6.46
N ALA A 293 -17.50 2.71 6.25
CA ALA A 293 -16.68 1.75 5.52
C ALA A 293 -16.35 2.27 4.10
N GLY A 294 -15.09 2.10 3.68
CA GLY A 294 -14.60 2.58 2.39
C GLY A 294 -14.37 4.10 2.31
N SER A 295 -14.45 4.82 3.43
CA SER A 295 -14.15 6.25 3.51
C SER A 295 -12.67 6.52 3.77
N VAL A 296 -12.27 7.78 3.65
CA VAL A 296 -10.93 8.25 4.01
C VAL A 296 -11.01 9.13 5.25
N PHE A 297 -10.14 8.86 6.21
CA PHE A 297 -10.04 9.56 7.48
C PHE A 297 -8.78 10.41 7.53
N LYS A 298 -8.81 11.46 8.37
CA LYS A 298 -7.66 12.34 8.54
C LYS A 298 -7.60 12.84 9.98
N ILE A 299 -6.40 12.88 10.56
CA ILE A 299 -6.15 13.38 11.89
C ILE A 299 -4.79 14.09 11.95
N HIS A 300 -4.75 15.20 12.69
CA HIS A 300 -3.50 15.90 12.97
C HIS A 300 -2.78 15.20 14.13
N VAL A 301 -1.55 14.78 13.91
CA VAL A 301 -0.74 14.04 14.90
C VAL A 301 0.50 14.80 15.37
N GLY A 302 0.80 15.97 14.77
CA GLY A 302 1.85 16.88 15.20
C GLY A 302 3.29 16.37 14.95
N VAL A 303 3.44 15.39 14.05
CA VAL A 303 4.74 14.89 13.60
C VAL A 303 4.65 14.61 12.10
N ARG A 304 5.74 14.81 11.38
CA ARG A 304 5.81 14.53 9.94
C ARG A 304 6.24 13.10 9.68
N GLY A 305 5.78 12.55 8.55
CA GLY A 305 6.29 11.28 8.04
C GLY A 305 7.68 11.40 7.43
N LEU A 306 8.40 10.28 7.37
CA LEU A 306 9.60 10.20 6.55
C LEU A 306 9.26 10.49 5.09
N LYS A 307 10.19 11.13 4.38
CA LYS A 307 10.02 11.43 2.96
C LYS A 307 9.83 10.15 2.16
N ARG A 308 8.80 10.13 1.31
CA ARG A 308 8.60 9.07 0.32
C ARG A 308 9.54 9.27 -0.86
N PHE A 309 10.05 8.17 -1.38
CA PHE A 309 10.94 8.19 -2.55
C PHE A 309 10.13 8.03 -3.83
N LYS A 310 10.72 8.51 -4.94
CA LYS A 310 10.17 8.42 -6.30
C LYS A 310 10.91 7.34 -7.08
N TYR A 311 10.21 6.65 -7.97
CA TYR A 311 10.82 5.65 -8.84
C TYR A 311 11.80 6.33 -9.80
N LYS A 312 13.05 5.84 -9.87
CA LYS A 312 14.12 6.42 -10.68
C LYS A 312 14.41 5.65 -11.97
N GLY A 313 13.65 4.59 -12.25
CA GLY A 313 13.85 3.82 -13.47
C GLY A 313 13.58 4.63 -14.73
N GLY A 314 14.39 4.42 -15.74
CA GLY A 314 14.23 5.04 -17.04
C GLY A 314 12.89 4.63 -17.68
N VAL A 315 12.20 5.61 -18.20
CA VAL A 315 10.99 5.42 -18.99
C VAL A 315 11.42 5.30 -20.45
N ASP A 316 12.23 4.30 -20.78
CA ASP A 316 12.55 4.04 -22.18
C ASP A 316 11.27 3.59 -22.90
N THR A 317 10.86 4.46 -23.80
CA THR A 317 9.65 4.35 -24.60
C THR A 317 9.88 3.35 -25.75
N GLU A 318 9.75 2.07 -25.50
CA GLU A 318 9.42 1.13 -26.57
C GLU A 318 7.92 0.84 -26.55
N GLY A 319 7.21 1.47 -27.48
CA GLY A 319 5.86 1.06 -27.93
C GLY A 319 4.70 1.40 -27.01
N GLY A 320 4.29 2.67 -27.01
CA GLY A 320 2.97 3.04 -26.51
C GLY A 320 1.86 2.30 -27.25
N LYS A 321 1.01 1.53 -26.54
CA LYS A 321 -0.27 1.03 -27.06
C LYS A 321 -1.41 1.55 -26.21
N LYS A 322 -2.43 2.02 -26.94
CA LYS A 322 -3.73 2.44 -26.40
C LYS A 322 -4.50 1.23 -25.92
N ASN A 323 -5.27 1.43 -24.82
CA ASN A 323 -6.35 0.58 -24.30
C ASN A 323 -6.45 -0.85 -24.85
N GLY A 324 -6.24 -1.84 -24.01
CA GLY A 324 -6.91 -3.13 -24.15
C GLY A 324 -6.33 -4.14 -25.16
N GLN A 325 -5.07 -4.08 -25.61
CA GLN A 325 -4.48 -5.18 -26.36
C GLN A 325 -3.15 -5.68 -25.76
N VAL A 326 -3.22 -6.89 -25.21
CA VAL A 326 -2.04 -7.72 -24.91
C VAL A 326 -1.38 -8.05 -26.22
N VAL A 327 -0.17 -7.57 -26.48
CA VAL A 327 0.67 -8.08 -27.56
C VAL A 327 1.63 -9.06 -26.94
N GLY A 328 1.38 -10.34 -27.28
CA GLY A 328 2.33 -11.39 -27.03
C GLY A 328 3.55 -11.25 -27.95
N GLU A 329 4.68 -11.43 -27.38
CA GLU A 329 5.80 -12.27 -27.82
C GLU A 329 6.75 -12.43 -26.64
#